data_4366a8845a75ed55f297a3731bd84e5b
#
_entry.id   4366a8845a75ed55f297a3731bd84e5b
#
_cell.length_a   1.000
_cell.length_b   1.000
_cell.length_c   1.000
_cell.angle_alpha   90.00
_cell.angle_beta   90.00
_cell.angle_gamma   90.00
#
_symmetry.space_group_name_H-M   'P 1'
#
loop_
_entity.id
_entity.type
_entity.pdbx_description
1 polymer ?
#
loop_
_entity_poly.entity_id
_entity_poly.type
_entity_poly.pdbx_seq_one_letter_code
_entity_poly.pdbx_strand_id
1 'polypeptide(L)'
;PAARRPRIPPVPGRFRPPLFRFLSCDKILKAEETGKTETHVQRRRIPVENFKAGIVQMNSGPDVEENMRAVREYTAYAAAEGAKFIMFPETVDYIGAQMGKHAERIPGYVTRTFAGLARRHGVYIHCGSITEAAPGGRPFNTTLLFAPDGQIRALYRKLHLFDVELENGPSFRESDEIAPGSEIVVAEPHFASLGLSICYDIRFPELYRMQVQSGAEVLCVAANFTRETGEKHWETLLRARAVENTSYVLAAGQCGMKRAFEAYGHSMIIDPLGEIVAEAGEEPEVLIAELDRERLENARMSLPCLTGRRQDVYQISGRIQKY
;
A
#
# COMPACT_ATOMS: atom_id res chain seq x y z
N PRO A 1 48.05 42.00 -1.31
CA PRO A 1 47.16 42.53 -0.31
C PRO A 1 46.14 41.46 0.07
N ALA A 2 46.30 40.94 1.31
CA ALA A 2 45.47 39.88 1.85
C ALA A 2 44.17 40.46 2.41
N ALA A 3 43.03 39.96 1.97
CA ALA A 3 41.71 40.32 2.48
C ALA A 3 41.50 39.70 3.87
N ARG A 4 41.20 40.55 4.84
CA ARG A 4 40.89 40.16 6.24
C ARG A 4 39.51 39.56 6.32
N ARG A 5 39.40 38.37 6.96
CA ARG A 5 38.12 37.75 7.34
C ARG A 5 37.48 38.49 8.53
N PRO A 6 36.15 38.68 8.57
CA PRO A 6 35.49 39.30 9.72
C PRO A 6 35.44 38.33 10.91
N ARG A 7 35.67 38.89 12.13
CA ARG A 7 35.55 38.16 13.41
C ARG A 7 34.09 38.08 13.85
N ILE A 8 33.67 36.88 14.25
CA ILE A 8 32.36 36.63 14.86
C ILE A 8 32.46 36.94 16.37
N PRO A 9 31.54 37.72 16.97
CA PRO A 9 31.56 38.00 18.40
C PRO A 9 31.04 36.77 19.21
N PRO A 10 31.45 36.63 20.49
CA PRO A 10 31.08 35.51 21.34
C PRO A 10 29.62 35.61 21.82
N VAL A 11 28.90 34.47 21.81
CA VAL A 11 27.54 34.31 22.33
C VAL A 11 27.59 34.15 23.86
N PRO A 12 26.90 34.97 24.67
CA PRO A 12 26.78 34.75 26.11
C PRO A 12 25.58 33.84 26.41
N GLY A 13 25.74 32.90 27.33
CA GLY A 13 24.61 32.15 27.92
C GLY A 13 24.84 30.66 28.05
N ARG A 14 25.50 30.26 29.15
CA ARG A 14 25.52 28.86 29.58
C ARG A 14 24.14 28.45 30.07
N PHE A 15 23.44 27.62 29.28
CA PHE A 15 22.30 26.85 29.78
C PHE A 15 22.85 25.71 30.65
N ARG A 16 22.47 25.66 31.92
CA ARG A 16 22.62 24.48 32.78
C ARG A 16 21.42 23.58 32.56
N PRO A 17 21.61 22.30 32.21
CA PRO A 17 20.48 21.35 32.18
C PRO A 17 20.03 21.02 33.61
N PRO A 18 18.72 20.74 33.85
CA PRO A 18 18.23 20.32 35.16
C PRO A 18 18.80 18.94 35.51
N LEU A 19 19.19 18.81 36.80
CA LEU A 19 19.63 17.56 37.42
C LEU A 19 18.50 16.55 37.44
N PHE A 20 18.54 15.55 36.54
CA PHE A 20 17.74 14.35 36.69
C PHE A 20 18.33 13.51 37.82
N ARG A 21 17.58 13.39 38.95
CA ARG A 21 17.84 12.40 39.98
C ARG A 21 17.64 11.01 39.40
N PHE A 22 18.73 10.26 39.25
CA PHE A 22 18.69 8.83 39.06
C PHE A 22 18.05 8.19 40.29
N LEU A 23 16.87 7.61 40.13
CA LEU A 23 16.30 6.69 41.11
C LEU A 23 17.10 5.39 41.07
N SER A 24 17.58 4.95 42.21
CA SER A 24 18.43 3.77 42.34
C SER A 24 17.74 2.50 41.86
N CYS A 25 18.57 1.63 41.29
CA CYS A 25 18.20 0.35 40.62
C CYS A 25 17.54 -0.70 41.54
N ASP A 26 17.33 -0.41 42.81
CA ASP A 26 16.88 -1.39 43.83
C ASP A 26 15.37 -1.58 43.97
N LYS A 27 14.55 -0.92 43.10
CA LYS A 27 13.08 -1.06 43.13
C LYS A 27 12.47 -1.82 41.98
N ILE A 28 13.29 -2.35 41.04
CA ILE A 28 12.79 -3.10 39.89
C ILE A 28 12.80 -4.63 40.12
N LEU A 29 13.37 -5.13 41.20
CA LEU A 29 13.50 -6.57 41.49
C LEU A 29 12.42 -7.18 42.37
N LYS A 30 11.26 -6.56 42.55
CA LYS A 30 10.14 -7.13 43.35
C LYS A 30 8.79 -7.17 42.63
N ALA A 31 8.76 -7.45 41.32
CA ALA A 31 7.50 -7.66 40.58
C ALA A 31 7.54 -8.90 39.68
N GLU A 32 8.35 -9.88 40.04
CA GLU A 32 8.36 -11.21 39.40
C GLU A 32 7.92 -12.25 40.44
N GLU A 33 6.63 -12.40 40.62
CA GLU A 33 6.00 -13.63 41.11
C GLU A 33 4.47 -13.48 41.07
N THR A 34 3.89 -13.38 39.87
CA THR A 34 2.55 -13.91 39.61
C THR A 34 2.54 -14.42 38.18
N GLY A 35 2.79 -15.73 38.02
CA GLY A 35 2.73 -16.43 36.77
C GLY A 35 1.35 -16.34 36.12
N LYS A 36 1.22 -15.52 35.09
CA LYS A 36 0.28 -15.73 33.99
C LYS A 36 1.11 -15.86 32.74
N THR A 37 1.42 -17.09 32.40
CA THR A 37 1.84 -17.50 31.06
C THR A 37 0.76 -17.00 30.09
N GLU A 38 0.99 -15.86 29.43
CA GLU A 38 0.31 -15.58 28.17
C GLU A 38 0.76 -16.67 27.20
N THR A 39 -0.11 -17.64 27.04
CA THR A 39 -0.02 -18.60 25.93
C THR A 39 -0.05 -17.77 24.65
N HIS A 40 1.12 -17.57 24.03
CA HIS A 40 1.19 -17.23 22.64
C HIS A 40 0.44 -18.31 21.88
N VAL A 41 -0.84 -18.05 21.58
CA VAL A 41 -1.56 -18.81 20.60
C VAL A 41 -0.78 -18.58 19.30
N GLN A 42 0.03 -19.57 18.93
CA GLN A 42 0.58 -19.69 17.59
C GLN A 42 -0.63 -19.81 16.66
N ARG A 43 -1.18 -18.66 16.23
CA ARG A 43 -2.14 -18.63 15.12
C ARG A 43 -1.41 -19.28 13.97
N ARG A 44 -1.94 -20.38 13.43
CA ARG A 44 -1.45 -21.02 12.23
C ARG A 44 -1.35 -19.92 11.18
N ARG A 45 -0.13 -19.55 10.79
CA ARG A 45 0.10 -18.71 9.61
C ARG A 45 -0.51 -19.47 8.45
N ILE A 46 -1.39 -18.81 7.70
CA ILE A 46 -1.84 -19.35 6.42
C ILE A 46 -0.59 -19.35 5.55
N PRO A 47 -0.08 -20.51 5.11
CA PRO A 47 1.10 -20.50 4.29
C PRO A 47 0.75 -19.92 2.91
N VAL A 48 1.62 -19.08 2.35
CA VAL A 48 1.53 -18.67 0.93
C VAL A 48 1.54 -19.95 0.09
N GLU A 49 0.56 -20.10 -0.79
CA GLU A 49 0.60 -21.11 -1.84
C GLU A 49 1.11 -20.41 -3.11
N ASN A 50 1.70 -21.17 -4.02
CA ASN A 50 2.00 -20.64 -5.35
C ASN A 50 0.68 -20.23 -6.02
N PHE A 51 0.62 -19.01 -6.51
CA PHE A 51 -0.56 -18.53 -7.23
C PHE A 51 -0.17 -17.53 -8.32
N LYS A 52 -0.96 -17.50 -9.37
CA LYS A 52 -0.83 -16.48 -10.42
C LYS A 52 -1.59 -15.22 -10.02
N ALA A 53 -0.90 -14.07 -10.11
CA ALA A 53 -1.47 -12.75 -9.98
C ALA A 53 -1.62 -12.08 -11.36
N GLY A 54 -2.73 -11.38 -11.57
CA GLY A 54 -2.97 -10.51 -12.70
C GLY A 54 -2.94 -9.05 -12.24
N ILE A 55 -1.99 -8.26 -12.71
CA ILE A 55 -1.86 -6.84 -12.37
C ILE A 55 -2.28 -6.00 -13.56
N VAL A 56 -3.34 -5.23 -13.39
CA VAL A 56 -3.96 -4.45 -14.45
C VAL A 56 -3.40 -3.03 -14.45
N GLN A 57 -2.83 -2.62 -15.56
CA GLN A 57 -2.57 -1.24 -15.90
C GLN A 57 -3.70 -0.74 -16.79
N MET A 58 -4.36 0.37 -16.41
CA MET A 58 -5.45 0.90 -17.22
C MET A 58 -5.45 2.42 -17.29
N ASN A 59 -6.18 2.96 -18.25
CA ASN A 59 -6.35 4.39 -18.42
C ASN A 59 -7.81 4.78 -18.12
N SER A 60 -8.14 4.89 -16.81
CA SER A 60 -9.47 5.34 -16.40
C SER A 60 -9.70 6.81 -16.78
N GLY A 61 -10.92 7.11 -17.20
CA GLY A 61 -11.38 8.43 -17.59
C GLY A 61 -12.63 8.88 -16.82
N PRO A 62 -13.33 9.92 -17.31
CA PRO A 62 -14.54 10.47 -16.67
C PRO A 62 -15.82 9.70 -16.98
N ASP A 63 -15.76 8.60 -17.72
CA ASP A 63 -16.89 7.73 -18.03
C ASP A 63 -16.83 6.44 -17.22
N VAL A 64 -17.67 6.33 -16.18
CA VAL A 64 -17.73 5.17 -15.30
C VAL A 64 -18.10 3.89 -16.06
N GLU A 65 -19.00 3.95 -17.04
CA GLU A 65 -19.42 2.76 -17.80
C GLU A 65 -18.30 2.26 -18.70
N GLU A 66 -17.53 3.16 -19.31
CA GLU A 66 -16.36 2.80 -20.11
C GLU A 66 -15.28 2.16 -19.23
N ASN A 67 -14.99 2.75 -18.07
CA ASN A 67 -14.03 2.20 -17.11
C ASN A 67 -14.48 0.80 -16.64
N MET A 68 -15.77 0.62 -16.30
CA MET A 68 -16.30 -0.67 -15.88
C MET A 68 -16.36 -1.70 -17.02
N ARG A 69 -16.48 -1.28 -18.28
CA ARG A 69 -16.33 -2.17 -19.43
C ARG A 69 -14.91 -2.72 -19.50
N ALA A 70 -13.91 -1.85 -19.41
CA ALA A 70 -12.50 -2.24 -19.39
C ALA A 70 -12.20 -3.17 -18.19
N VAL A 71 -12.73 -2.88 -16.99
CA VAL A 71 -12.63 -3.77 -15.81
C VAL A 71 -13.15 -5.17 -16.10
N ARG A 72 -14.30 -5.30 -16.79
CA ARG A 72 -14.87 -6.61 -17.16
C ARG A 72 -13.94 -7.37 -18.12
N GLU A 73 -13.41 -6.68 -19.12
CA GLU A 73 -12.52 -7.26 -20.14
C GLU A 73 -11.20 -7.73 -19.52
N TYR A 74 -10.53 -6.88 -18.73
CA TYR A 74 -9.29 -7.24 -18.06
C TYR A 74 -9.47 -8.36 -17.02
N THR A 75 -10.59 -8.35 -16.27
CA THR A 75 -10.89 -9.45 -15.35
C THR A 75 -11.06 -10.77 -16.10
N ALA A 76 -11.79 -10.77 -17.20
CA ALA A 76 -12.01 -11.97 -18.01
C ALA A 76 -10.70 -12.50 -18.60
N TYR A 77 -9.87 -11.60 -19.12
CA TYR A 77 -8.55 -11.96 -19.66
C TYR A 77 -7.64 -12.56 -18.56
N ALA A 78 -7.45 -11.86 -17.45
CA ALA A 78 -6.57 -12.34 -16.38
C ALA A 78 -7.04 -13.69 -15.80
N ALA A 79 -8.35 -13.86 -15.63
CA ALA A 79 -8.92 -15.13 -15.17
C ALA A 79 -8.70 -16.27 -16.18
N ALA A 80 -8.80 -15.99 -17.48
CA ALA A 80 -8.52 -16.98 -18.55
C ALA A 80 -7.05 -17.41 -18.56
N GLU A 81 -6.12 -16.49 -18.22
CA GLU A 81 -4.69 -16.77 -18.06
C GLU A 81 -4.37 -17.51 -16.73
N GLY A 82 -5.38 -17.81 -15.93
CA GLY A 82 -5.28 -18.59 -14.69
C GLY A 82 -4.94 -17.78 -13.44
N ALA A 83 -5.07 -16.45 -13.48
CA ALA A 83 -4.90 -15.62 -12.29
C ALA A 83 -5.91 -16.00 -11.21
N LYS A 84 -5.44 -16.18 -9.97
CA LYS A 84 -6.27 -16.40 -8.77
C LYS A 84 -6.55 -15.09 -8.03
N PHE A 85 -5.68 -14.12 -8.21
CA PHE A 85 -5.76 -12.78 -7.66
C PHE A 85 -5.58 -11.75 -8.78
N ILE A 86 -6.50 -10.79 -8.89
CA ILE A 86 -6.46 -9.73 -9.90
C ILE A 86 -6.49 -8.38 -9.17
N MET A 87 -5.57 -7.48 -9.54
CA MET A 87 -5.44 -6.18 -8.91
C MET A 87 -5.55 -5.06 -9.93
N PHE A 88 -6.37 -4.05 -9.62
CA PHE A 88 -6.61 -2.85 -10.41
C PHE A 88 -5.88 -1.63 -9.81
N PRO A 89 -5.69 -0.54 -10.59
CA PRO A 89 -5.03 0.69 -10.12
C PRO A 89 -5.96 1.59 -9.30
N GLU A 90 -5.40 2.66 -8.72
CA GLU A 90 -6.13 3.69 -7.98
C GLU A 90 -7.17 4.41 -8.85
N THR A 91 -8.32 4.79 -8.26
CA THR A 91 -9.42 5.52 -8.93
C THR A 91 -9.90 4.84 -10.20
N VAL A 92 -10.13 3.53 -10.10
CA VAL A 92 -10.51 2.67 -11.22
C VAL A 92 -11.84 3.05 -11.86
N ASP A 93 -12.74 3.62 -11.06
CA ASP A 93 -14.12 3.94 -11.42
C ASP A 93 -14.27 5.28 -12.16
N TYR A 94 -13.57 6.31 -11.70
CA TYR A 94 -13.72 7.66 -12.24
C TYR A 94 -12.48 8.51 -12.02
N ILE A 95 -11.97 9.12 -13.08
CA ILE A 95 -10.94 10.15 -13.04
C ILE A 95 -11.44 11.37 -13.84
N GLY A 96 -11.89 12.41 -13.12
CA GLY A 96 -12.46 13.60 -13.74
C GLY A 96 -12.54 14.77 -12.77
N ALA A 97 -13.39 15.73 -13.10
CA ALA A 97 -13.66 16.88 -12.23
C ALA A 97 -14.60 16.47 -11.10
N GLN A 98 -14.41 17.07 -9.90
CA GLN A 98 -15.34 16.92 -8.78
C GLN A 98 -15.55 15.45 -8.38
N MET A 99 -14.48 14.72 -8.13
CA MET A 99 -14.51 13.28 -7.80
C MET A 99 -15.50 12.98 -6.66
N GLY A 100 -15.62 13.85 -5.67
CA GLY A 100 -16.57 13.69 -4.57
C GLY A 100 -18.04 13.58 -4.99
N LYS A 101 -18.43 14.13 -6.15
CA LYS A 101 -19.79 13.98 -6.68
C LYS A 101 -20.06 12.60 -7.28
N HIS A 102 -19.02 11.87 -7.64
CA HIS A 102 -19.08 10.52 -8.17
C HIS A 102 -18.88 9.47 -7.08
N ALA A 103 -18.74 9.90 -5.83
CA ALA A 103 -18.60 8.98 -4.70
C ALA A 103 -19.83 8.08 -4.56
N GLU A 104 -19.61 6.78 -4.46
CA GLU A 104 -20.69 5.83 -4.24
C GLU A 104 -20.70 5.25 -2.82
N ARG A 105 -21.88 4.86 -2.36
CA ARG A 105 -22.02 4.09 -1.12
C ARG A 105 -21.58 2.64 -1.37
N ILE A 106 -21.10 1.98 -0.34
CA ILE A 106 -20.82 0.55 -0.39
C ILE A 106 -21.96 -0.20 0.29
N PRO A 107 -22.69 -1.09 -0.42
CA PRO A 107 -22.52 -1.45 -1.83
C PRO A 107 -23.15 -0.46 -2.81
N GLY A 108 -22.45 -0.13 -3.90
CA GLY A 108 -22.90 0.69 -5.02
C GLY A 108 -22.82 -0.06 -6.37
N TYR A 109 -22.88 0.66 -7.47
CA TYR A 109 -22.80 0.08 -8.82
C TYR A 109 -21.43 -0.56 -9.09
N VAL A 110 -20.34 0.18 -8.82
CA VAL A 110 -18.97 -0.27 -9.06
C VAL A 110 -18.65 -1.48 -8.18
N THR A 111 -18.95 -1.40 -6.88
CA THR A 111 -18.70 -2.49 -5.94
C THR A 111 -19.51 -3.75 -6.24
N ARG A 112 -20.77 -3.63 -6.68
CA ARG A 112 -21.55 -4.78 -7.17
C ARG A 112 -20.99 -5.37 -8.44
N THR A 113 -20.43 -4.56 -9.33
CA THR A 113 -19.74 -5.03 -10.55
C THR A 113 -18.57 -5.92 -10.17
N PHE A 114 -17.66 -5.46 -9.30
CA PHE A 114 -16.52 -6.25 -8.84
C PHE A 114 -16.94 -7.53 -8.10
N ALA A 115 -17.92 -7.46 -7.23
CA ALA A 115 -18.47 -8.62 -6.54
C ALA A 115 -19.02 -9.68 -7.52
N GLY A 116 -19.72 -9.22 -8.57
CA GLY A 116 -20.22 -10.06 -9.64
C GLY A 116 -19.11 -10.72 -10.46
N LEU A 117 -18.06 -9.99 -10.79
CA LEU A 117 -16.89 -10.47 -11.53
C LEU A 117 -16.10 -11.50 -10.72
N ALA A 118 -15.83 -11.21 -9.45
CA ALA A 118 -15.14 -12.12 -8.54
C ALA A 118 -15.86 -13.47 -8.46
N ARG A 119 -17.20 -13.44 -8.31
CA ARG A 119 -18.04 -14.65 -8.27
C ARG A 119 -18.07 -15.37 -9.61
N ARG A 120 -18.23 -14.64 -10.71
CA ARG A 120 -18.34 -15.21 -12.06
C ARG A 120 -17.08 -15.97 -12.46
N HIS A 121 -15.91 -15.43 -12.12
CA HIS A 121 -14.61 -15.98 -12.53
C HIS A 121 -13.95 -16.84 -11.44
N GLY A 122 -14.51 -16.87 -10.23
CA GLY A 122 -13.95 -17.65 -9.12
C GLY A 122 -12.59 -17.14 -8.64
N VAL A 123 -12.35 -15.81 -8.68
CA VAL A 123 -11.08 -15.17 -8.39
C VAL A 123 -11.21 -14.15 -7.26
N TYR A 124 -10.10 -13.87 -6.56
CA TYR A 124 -10.02 -12.69 -5.71
C TYR A 124 -9.77 -11.45 -6.54
N ILE A 125 -10.44 -10.35 -6.21
CA ILE A 125 -10.23 -9.06 -6.88
C ILE A 125 -9.94 -7.97 -5.86
N HIS A 126 -8.76 -7.37 -5.95
CA HIS A 126 -8.44 -6.09 -5.36
C HIS A 126 -8.88 -5.00 -6.33
N CYS A 127 -9.91 -4.25 -6.00
CA CYS A 127 -10.57 -3.33 -6.95
C CYS A 127 -9.74 -2.09 -7.33
N GLY A 128 -8.47 -2.04 -6.91
CA GLY A 128 -7.71 -0.80 -7.00
C GLY A 128 -8.16 0.18 -5.94
N SER A 129 -8.78 1.30 -6.33
CA SER A 129 -9.57 2.10 -5.40
C SER A 129 -10.74 2.79 -6.08
N ILE A 130 -11.70 3.20 -5.26
CA ILE A 130 -12.90 3.95 -5.64
C ILE A 130 -13.10 5.13 -4.69
N THR A 131 -13.90 6.11 -5.11
CA THR A 131 -14.36 7.19 -4.22
C THR A 131 -15.56 6.72 -3.41
N GLU A 132 -15.35 6.41 -2.13
CA GLU A 132 -16.39 5.95 -1.18
C GLU A 132 -17.13 7.13 -0.56
N ALA A 133 -18.43 7.18 -0.69
CA ALA A 133 -19.27 8.21 -0.06
C ALA A 133 -19.32 8.05 1.47
N ALA A 134 -19.00 9.12 2.19
CA ALA A 134 -19.13 9.19 3.65
C ALA A 134 -20.37 10.02 4.04
N PRO A 135 -21.25 9.53 4.93
CA PRO A 135 -22.38 10.29 5.41
C PRO A 135 -21.96 11.58 6.13
N GLY A 136 -22.35 12.74 5.58
CA GLY A 136 -22.11 14.04 6.21
C GLY A 136 -20.67 14.53 6.22
N GLY A 137 -19.74 13.88 5.51
CA GLY A 137 -18.33 14.23 5.45
C GLY A 137 -17.74 14.16 4.04
N ARG A 138 -16.44 14.42 3.95
CA ARG A 138 -15.67 14.19 2.73
C ARG A 138 -15.59 12.70 2.44
N PRO A 139 -15.69 12.28 1.17
CA PRO A 139 -15.54 10.88 0.76
C PRO A 139 -14.13 10.34 1.10
N PHE A 140 -13.97 9.02 0.99
CA PHE A 140 -12.69 8.34 1.15
C PHE A 140 -12.19 7.79 -0.19
N ASN A 141 -10.88 7.71 -0.34
CA ASN A 141 -10.23 6.93 -1.37
C ASN A 141 -10.04 5.50 -0.81
N THR A 142 -10.84 4.55 -1.31
CA THR A 142 -11.04 3.25 -0.66
C THR A 142 -10.76 2.09 -1.59
N THR A 143 -9.95 1.15 -1.15
CA THR A 143 -9.80 -0.17 -1.79
C THR A 143 -10.61 -1.23 -1.08
N LEU A 144 -11.06 -2.21 -1.86
CA LEU A 144 -11.82 -3.37 -1.41
C LEU A 144 -11.20 -4.65 -1.97
N LEU A 145 -11.14 -5.67 -1.15
CA LEU A 145 -10.81 -7.03 -1.57
C LEU A 145 -12.09 -7.88 -1.65
N PHE A 146 -12.42 -8.34 -2.85
CA PHE A 146 -13.54 -9.25 -3.10
C PHE A 146 -13.04 -10.69 -3.18
N ALA A 147 -13.72 -11.61 -2.52
CA ALA A 147 -13.45 -13.05 -2.61
C ALA A 147 -14.23 -13.71 -3.75
N PRO A 148 -13.89 -14.96 -4.12
CA PRO A 148 -14.59 -15.73 -5.17
C PRO A 148 -16.09 -15.94 -4.96
N ASP A 149 -16.58 -15.77 -3.73
CA ASP A 149 -18.02 -15.79 -3.42
C ASP A 149 -18.71 -14.42 -3.62
N GLY A 150 -17.92 -13.39 -4.02
CA GLY A 150 -18.38 -12.02 -4.23
C GLY A 150 -18.51 -11.20 -2.92
N GLN A 151 -18.12 -11.75 -1.78
CA GLN A 151 -18.12 -11.01 -0.51
C GLN A 151 -16.90 -10.11 -0.40
N ILE A 152 -17.08 -8.95 0.23
CA ILE A 152 -15.97 -8.08 0.61
C ILE A 152 -15.25 -8.72 1.80
N ARG A 153 -13.95 -9.00 1.66
CA ARG A 153 -13.09 -9.58 2.71
C ARG A 153 -12.25 -8.54 3.43
N ALA A 154 -11.93 -7.43 2.79
CA ALA A 154 -11.19 -6.34 3.42
C ALA A 154 -11.58 -5.00 2.80
N LEU A 155 -11.44 -3.95 3.59
CA LEU A 155 -11.62 -2.56 3.20
C LEU A 155 -10.47 -1.73 3.79
N TYR A 156 -9.77 -0.97 2.94
CA TYR A 156 -8.74 -0.04 3.35
C TYR A 156 -9.03 1.36 2.78
N ARG A 157 -8.95 2.38 3.61
CA ARG A 157 -9.03 3.79 3.23
C ARG A 157 -7.65 4.40 3.25
N LYS A 158 -7.27 5.10 2.18
CA LYS A 158 -5.96 5.75 2.03
C LYS A 158 -5.60 6.57 3.26
N LEU A 159 -4.44 6.28 3.87
CA LEU A 159 -3.97 6.98 5.08
C LEU A 159 -3.31 8.31 4.75
N HIS A 160 -2.45 8.32 3.71
CA HIS A 160 -1.63 9.47 3.37
C HIS A 160 -2.17 10.12 2.11
N LEU A 161 -2.73 11.31 2.25
CA LEU A 161 -3.30 12.09 1.15
C LEU A 161 -2.22 12.84 0.38
N PHE A 162 -2.40 12.98 -0.93
CA PHE A 162 -1.43 13.59 -1.82
C PHE A 162 -1.57 15.12 -1.81
N ASP A 163 -0.99 15.75 -0.77
CA ASP A 163 -0.90 17.20 -0.63
C ASP A 163 0.53 17.62 -0.93
N VAL A 164 0.80 18.05 -2.17
CA VAL A 164 2.15 18.36 -2.63
C VAL A 164 2.15 19.57 -3.56
N GLU A 165 3.27 20.28 -3.56
CA GLU A 165 3.60 21.32 -4.53
C GLU A 165 4.80 20.83 -5.33
N LEU A 166 4.59 20.50 -6.62
CA LEU A 166 5.68 20.07 -7.49
C LEU A 166 6.46 21.29 -7.97
N GLU A 167 7.79 21.20 -7.97
CA GLU A 167 8.68 22.32 -8.24
C GLU A 167 8.41 23.04 -9.58
N ASN A 168 8.04 22.28 -10.61
CA ASN A 168 7.71 22.78 -11.94
C ASN A 168 6.39 22.22 -12.47
N GLY A 169 5.49 21.78 -11.59
CA GLY A 169 4.26 21.07 -11.90
C GLY A 169 3.04 21.62 -11.19
N PRO A 170 1.91 20.94 -11.31
CA PRO A 170 0.69 21.32 -10.62
C PRO A 170 0.81 21.12 -9.10
N SER A 171 0.08 21.95 -8.35
CA SER A 171 -0.15 21.73 -6.93
C SER A 171 -1.34 20.78 -6.75
N PHE A 172 -1.21 19.83 -5.81
CA PHE A 172 -2.27 18.89 -5.46
C PHE A 172 -2.65 19.08 -3.99
N ARG A 173 -3.94 19.03 -3.71
CA ARG A 173 -4.54 19.13 -2.38
C ARG A 173 -5.65 18.07 -2.26
N GLU A 174 -5.26 16.79 -2.19
CA GLU A 174 -6.23 15.69 -2.08
C GLU A 174 -7.08 15.82 -0.81
N SER A 175 -6.49 16.38 0.27
CA SER A 175 -7.19 16.60 1.53
C SER A 175 -8.33 17.61 1.46
N ASP A 176 -8.40 18.44 0.42
CA ASP A 176 -9.55 19.36 0.23
C ASP A 176 -10.84 18.60 -0.13
N GLU A 177 -10.71 17.48 -0.86
CA GLU A 177 -11.84 16.69 -1.37
C GLU A 177 -12.01 15.35 -0.63
N ILE A 178 -10.94 14.72 -0.14
CA ILE A 178 -10.90 13.36 0.41
C ILE A 178 -10.56 13.40 1.90
N ALA A 179 -11.19 12.53 2.69
CA ALA A 179 -10.84 12.31 4.09
C ALA A 179 -9.80 11.18 4.23
N PRO A 180 -8.82 11.29 5.15
CA PRO A 180 -7.88 10.21 5.41
C PRO A 180 -8.53 9.03 6.13
N GLY A 181 -8.02 7.82 5.88
CA GLY A 181 -8.31 6.64 6.69
C GLY A 181 -7.65 6.72 8.07
N SER A 182 -7.87 5.70 8.89
CA SER A 182 -7.38 5.67 10.28
C SER A 182 -6.77 4.32 10.69
N GLU A 183 -6.74 3.34 9.80
CA GLU A 183 -6.33 1.97 10.12
C GLU A 183 -5.43 1.39 9.05
N ILE A 184 -4.42 0.65 9.49
CA ILE A 184 -3.56 -0.19 8.65
C ILE A 184 -4.31 -1.50 8.45
N VAL A 185 -4.32 -2.01 7.21
CA VAL A 185 -5.07 -3.21 6.88
C VAL A 185 -4.16 -4.31 6.34
N VAL A 186 -4.34 -5.52 6.90
CA VAL A 186 -3.81 -6.77 6.38
C VAL A 186 -4.99 -7.71 6.14
N ALA A 187 -5.16 -8.12 4.88
CA ALA A 187 -6.18 -9.10 4.49
C ALA A 187 -5.55 -10.50 4.43
N GLU A 188 -6.27 -11.51 4.89
CA GLU A 188 -5.77 -12.89 4.99
C GLU A 188 -6.60 -13.86 4.12
N PRO A 189 -6.61 -13.72 2.76
CA PRO A 189 -7.16 -14.78 1.91
C PRO A 189 -6.34 -16.07 2.07
N HIS A 190 -6.93 -17.21 1.66
CA HIS A 190 -6.35 -18.53 1.93
C HIS A 190 -4.97 -18.78 1.30
N PHE A 191 -4.57 -17.99 0.29
CA PHE A 191 -3.32 -18.21 -0.45
C PHE A 191 -2.15 -17.34 0.02
N ALA A 192 -2.40 -16.17 0.63
CA ALA A 192 -1.35 -15.26 1.12
C ALA A 192 -1.93 -14.18 2.03
N SER A 193 -1.10 -13.56 2.88
CA SER A 193 -1.48 -12.36 3.64
C SER A 193 -1.07 -11.11 2.88
N LEU A 194 -2.05 -10.22 2.59
CA LEU A 194 -1.91 -9.04 1.75
C LEU A 194 -1.91 -7.74 2.58
N GLY A 195 -0.87 -6.92 2.46
CA GLY A 195 -0.85 -5.56 2.98
C GLY A 195 -1.46 -4.61 1.93
N LEU A 196 -2.49 -3.85 2.29
CA LEU A 196 -3.20 -2.95 1.38
C LEU A 196 -2.70 -1.52 1.49
N SER A 197 -2.44 -0.86 0.36
CA SER A 197 -2.02 0.54 0.32
C SER A 197 -2.43 1.22 -0.99
N ILE A 198 -2.48 2.56 -0.98
CA ILE A 198 -2.89 3.36 -2.13
C ILE A 198 -1.86 4.47 -2.38
N CYS A 199 -1.20 4.43 -3.54
CA CYS A 199 -0.44 5.48 -4.20
C CYS A 199 0.57 6.20 -3.27
N TYR A 200 0.24 7.36 -2.74
CA TYR A 200 1.12 8.17 -1.90
C TYR A 200 1.60 7.45 -0.65
N ASP A 201 0.86 6.45 -0.17
CA ASP A 201 1.26 5.56 0.92
C ASP A 201 2.64 4.94 0.71
N ILE A 202 3.06 4.72 -0.57
CA ILE A 202 4.37 4.12 -0.90
C ILE A 202 5.55 4.89 -0.30
N ARG A 203 5.39 6.18 0.01
CA ARG A 203 6.45 7.03 0.56
C ARG A 203 6.67 6.84 2.06
N PHE A 204 5.81 6.10 2.74
CA PHE A 204 5.81 5.91 4.20
C PHE A 204 6.20 4.47 4.55
N PRO A 205 7.49 4.18 4.75
CA PRO A 205 7.99 2.81 5.01
C PRO A 205 7.42 2.20 6.28
N GLU A 206 7.00 3.02 7.23
CA GLU A 206 6.40 2.60 8.50
C GLU A 206 5.13 1.77 8.27
N LEU A 207 4.27 2.20 7.33
CA LEU A 207 3.04 1.48 6.96
C LEU A 207 3.35 0.04 6.54
N TYR A 208 4.26 -0.13 5.59
CA TYR A 208 4.64 -1.44 5.05
C TYR A 208 5.32 -2.30 6.10
N ARG A 209 6.18 -1.70 6.92
CA ARG A 209 6.83 -2.42 8.02
C ARG A 209 5.80 -2.94 9.02
N MET A 210 4.80 -2.15 9.38
CA MET A 210 3.73 -2.58 10.28
C MET A 210 2.85 -3.66 9.67
N GLN A 211 2.53 -3.56 8.38
CA GLN A 211 1.80 -4.63 7.66
C GLN A 211 2.55 -5.95 7.71
N VAL A 212 3.85 -5.94 7.39
CA VAL A 212 4.66 -7.17 7.38
C VAL A 212 4.89 -7.73 8.78
N GLN A 213 5.06 -6.89 9.80
CA GLN A 213 5.07 -7.32 11.20
C GLN A 213 3.74 -7.97 11.62
N SER A 214 2.66 -7.57 10.99
CA SER A 214 1.33 -8.14 11.21
C SER A 214 1.05 -9.38 10.37
N GLY A 215 2.02 -9.81 9.57
CA GLY A 215 1.99 -11.05 8.81
C GLY A 215 1.86 -10.89 7.30
N ALA A 216 1.81 -9.67 6.75
CA ALA A 216 1.75 -9.49 5.30
C ALA A 216 2.97 -10.12 4.61
N GLU A 217 2.72 -10.78 3.51
CA GLU A 217 3.67 -11.49 2.67
C GLU A 217 3.75 -10.89 1.27
N VAL A 218 2.67 -10.26 0.87
CA VAL A 218 2.51 -9.53 -0.39
C VAL A 218 2.02 -8.12 -0.08
N LEU A 219 2.70 -7.12 -0.60
CA LEU A 219 2.36 -5.71 -0.45
C LEU A 219 1.67 -5.21 -1.73
N CYS A 220 0.42 -4.79 -1.62
CA CYS A 220 -0.41 -4.31 -2.71
C CYS A 220 -0.38 -2.78 -2.76
N VAL A 221 -0.01 -2.20 -3.91
CA VAL A 221 0.07 -0.76 -4.15
C VAL A 221 -0.78 -0.39 -5.36
N ALA A 222 -2.00 0.10 -5.15
CA ALA A 222 -2.82 0.65 -6.23
C ALA A 222 -2.49 2.13 -6.42
N ALA A 223 -2.16 2.59 -7.63
CA ALA A 223 -1.64 3.93 -7.81
C ALA A 223 -2.16 4.65 -9.06
N ASN A 224 -2.17 5.98 -8.96
CA ASN A 224 -2.29 6.93 -10.07
C ASN A 224 -1.15 7.94 -9.95
N PHE A 225 0.07 7.45 -10.20
CA PHE A 225 1.31 8.21 -10.00
C PHE A 225 1.56 9.18 -11.16
N THR A 226 1.97 10.40 -10.86
CA THR A 226 2.33 11.38 -11.91
C THR A 226 3.62 10.95 -12.61
N ARG A 227 3.75 11.18 -13.92
CA ARG A 227 4.98 10.91 -14.70
C ARG A 227 6.20 11.59 -14.07
N GLU A 228 6.09 12.86 -13.68
CA GLU A 228 7.20 13.63 -13.13
C GLU A 228 7.84 12.96 -11.90
N THR A 229 7.02 12.45 -11.00
CA THR A 229 7.52 11.76 -9.80
C THR A 229 7.74 10.26 -10.04
N GLY A 230 7.03 9.68 -10.99
CA GLY A 230 7.12 8.27 -11.37
C GLY A 230 8.49 7.91 -11.91
N GLU A 231 8.98 8.65 -12.90
CA GLU A 231 10.31 8.46 -13.51
C GLU A 231 11.46 8.46 -12.49
N LYS A 232 11.32 9.21 -11.41
CA LYS A 232 12.36 9.36 -10.38
C LYS A 232 12.21 8.40 -9.20
N HIS A 233 10.97 8.04 -8.83
CA HIS A 233 10.71 7.45 -7.53
C HIS A 233 10.00 6.09 -7.58
N TRP A 234 9.20 5.79 -8.62
CA TRP A 234 8.28 4.65 -8.62
C TRP A 234 8.98 3.32 -8.42
N GLU A 235 9.87 2.94 -9.34
CA GLU A 235 10.65 1.70 -9.25
C GLU A 235 11.47 1.65 -7.96
N THR A 236 12.20 2.74 -7.65
CA THR A 236 13.06 2.82 -6.45
C THR A 236 12.28 2.53 -5.17
N LEU A 237 11.11 3.16 -5.00
CA LEU A 237 10.29 2.97 -3.81
C LEU A 237 9.69 1.57 -3.74
N LEU A 238 9.16 1.04 -4.84
CA LEU A 238 8.60 -0.31 -4.88
C LEU A 238 9.64 -1.38 -4.54
N ARG A 239 10.82 -1.30 -5.15
CA ARG A 239 11.93 -2.22 -4.86
C ARG A 239 12.42 -2.09 -3.41
N ALA A 240 12.48 -0.87 -2.88
CA ALA A 240 12.81 -0.66 -1.48
C ALA A 240 11.80 -1.36 -0.56
N ARG A 241 10.48 -1.24 -0.83
CA ARG A 241 9.45 -1.93 -0.04
C ARG A 241 9.59 -3.45 -0.10
N ALA A 242 9.94 -4.01 -1.26
CA ALA A 242 10.19 -5.44 -1.39
C ALA A 242 11.40 -5.89 -0.56
N VAL A 243 12.56 -5.27 -0.77
CA VAL A 243 13.84 -5.68 -0.17
C VAL A 243 13.85 -5.50 1.35
N GLU A 244 13.47 -4.32 1.85
CA GLU A 244 13.51 -4.03 3.30
C GLU A 244 12.53 -4.87 4.12
N ASN A 245 11.45 -5.38 3.47
CA ASN A 245 10.42 -6.20 4.09
C ASN A 245 10.49 -7.68 3.72
N THR A 246 11.41 -8.06 2.82
CA THR A 246 11.50 -9.41 2.27
C THR A 246 10.11 -9.96 1.91
N SER A 247 9.41 -9.24 1.02
CA SER A 247 8.02 -9.47 0.64
C SER A 247 7.82 -9.21 -0.84
N TYR A 248 6.87 -9.89 -1.47
CA TYR A 248 6.44 -9.52 -2.81
C TYR A 248 5.80 -8.14 -2.82
N VAL A 249 5.96 -7.40 -3.91
CA VAL A 249 5.23 -6.15 -4.18
C VAL A 249 4.46 -6.29 -5.48
N LEU A 250 3.15 -6.03 -5.41
CA LEU A 250 2.24 -5.96 -6.55
C LEU A 250 1.79 -4.51 -6.70
N ALA A 251 2.19 -3.88 -7.78
CA ALA A 251 1.93 -2.47 -8.03
C ALA A 251 1.12 -2.30 -9.31
N ALA A 252 -0.13 -1.88 -9.20
CA ALA A 252 -1.02 -1.56 -10.31
C ALA A 252 -1.11 -0.05 -10.49
N GLY A 253 -0.73 0.45 -11.68
CA GLY A 253 -0.69 1.87 -12.02
C GLY A 253 -1.74 2.27 -13.04
N GLN A 254 -2.27 3.49 -12.91
CA GLN A 254 -2.92 4.19 -14.01
C GLN A 254 -1.87 4.61 -15.03
N CYS A 255 -2.22 4.66 -16.33
CA CYS A 255 -1.38 5.16 -17.41
C CYS A 255 -2.12 6.22 -18.23
N GLY A 256 -1.39 6.91 -19.11
CA GLY A 256 -1.92 7.88 -20.06
C GLY A 256 -2.33 9.22 -19.44
N MET A 257 -2.82 10.12 -20.31
CA MET A 257 -3.16 11.49 -19.94
C MET A 257 -4.39 11.53 -19.01
N LYS A 258 -4.26 12.21 -17.88
CA LYS A 258 -5.34 12.60 -16.99
C LYS A 258 -5.65 14.08 -17.16
N ARG A 259 -6.67 14.59 -16.49
CA ARG A 259 -7.07 15.99 -16.63
C ARG A 259 -5.93 16.98 -16.34
N ALA A 260 -5.11 16.74 -15.33
CA ALA A 260 -4.10 17.68 -14.82
C ALA A 260 -2.66 17.18 -14.99
N PHE A 261 -2.44 15.92 -15.30
CA PHE A 261 -1.12 15.31 -15.42
C PHE A 261 -1.16 14.05 -16.28
N GLU A 262 -0.02 13.58 -16.68
CA GLU A 262 0.15 12.27 -17.30
C GLU A 262 0.47 11.23 -16.23
N ALA A 263 -0.32 10.15 -16.18
CA ALA A 263 -0.06 9.03 -15.28
C ALA A 263 1.08 8.17 -15.83
N TYR A 264 1.97 7.72 -14.92
CA TYR A 264 3.26 7.15 -15.28
C TYR A 264 3.16 5.75 -15.90
N GLY A 265 2.15 4.95 -15.54
CA GLY A 265 2.10 3.55 -15.91
C GLY A 265 3.10 2.70 -15.13
N HIS A 266 3.85 1.84 -15.84
CA HIS A 266 4.92 1.01 -15.27
C HIS A 266 4.45 0.18 -14.06
N SER A 267 3.28 -0.46 -14.20
CA SER A 267 2.84 -1.45 -13.22
C SER A 267 3.88 -2.54 -13.07
N MET A 268 4.11 -3.05 -11.85
CA MET A 268 5.20 -3.98 -11.58
C MET A 268 4.79 -5.12 -10.66
N ILE A 269 5.44 -6.26 -10.87
CA ILE A 269 5.50 -7.37 -9.91
C ILE A 269 6.96 -7.51 -9.50
N ILE A 270 7.24 -7.39 -8.22
CA ILE A 270 8.60 -7.42 -7.66
C ILE A 270 8.70 -8.52 -6.63
N ASP A 271 9.76 -9.30 -6.67
CA ASP A 271 10.00 -10.39 -5.75
C ASP A 271 10.62 -9.93 -4.41
N PRO A 272 10.71 -10.79 -3.39
CA PRO A 272 11.23 -10.43 -2.07
C PRO A 272 12.71 -10.00 -2.04
N LEU A 273 13.47 -10.23 -3.11
CA LEU A 273 14.86 -9.80 -3.26
C LEU A 273 14.99 -8.50 -4.08
N GLY A 274 13.86 -7.94 -4.52
CA GLY A 274 13.82 -6.70 -5.29
C GLY A 274 14.02 -6.90 -6.80
N GLU A 275 13.95 -8.12 -7.30
CA GLU A 275 13.98 -8.40 -8.74
C GLU A 275 12.61 -8.12 -9.36
N ILE A 276 12.59 -7.43 -10.50
CA ILE A 276 11.36 -7.18 -11.26
C ILE A 276 11.00 -8.47 -12.00
N VAL A 277 9.90 -9.10 -11.60
CA VAL A 277 9.38 -10.32 -12.22
C VAL A 277 8.61 -10.01 -13.51
N ALA A 278 7.85 -8.91 -13.49
CA ALA A 278 7.13 -8.39 -14.65
C ALA A 278 6.95 -6.88 -14.51
N GLU A 279 6.99 -6.18 -15.63
CA GLU A 279 6.81 -4.74 -15.72
C GLU A 279 5.99 -4.41 -16.97
N ALA A 280 5.04 -3.48 -16.83
CA ALA A 280 4.28 -2.88 -17.91
C ALA A 280 5.02 -1.69 -18.51
N GLY A 281 4.68 -1.34 -19.76
CA GLY A 281 5.12 -0.09 -20.37
C GLY A 281 4.25 1.10 -19.99
N GLU A 282 3.98 1.96 -20.97
CA GLU A 282 3.18 3.18 -20.81
C GLU A 282 1.70 2.98 -21.20
N GLU A 283 1.37 1.89 -21.89
CA GLU A 283 0.05 1.61 -22.42
C GLU A 283 -0.76 0.68 -21.52
N PRO A 284 -2.10 0.65 -21.63
CA PRO A 284 -2.93 -0.30 -20.89
C PRO A 284 -2.58 -1.75 -21.20
N GLU A 285 -2.31 -2.54 -20.17
CA GLU A 285 -2.01 -3.98 -20.30
C GLU A 285 -2.26 -4.75 -19.00
N VAL A 286 -2.16 -6.08 -19.06
CA VAL A 286 -2.30 -6.97 -17.91
C VAL A 286 -1.04 -7.80 -17.76
N LEU A 287 -0.33 -7.62 -16.65
CA LEU A 287 0.80 -8.46 -16.27
C LEU A 287 0.28 -9.73 -15.62
N ILE A 288 0.81 -10.88 -16.03
CA ILE A 288 0.51 -12.18 -15.40
C ILE A 288 1.82 -12.80 -14.93
N ALA A 289 1.93 -13.08 -13.64
CA ALA A 289 3.08 -13.80 -13.09
C ALA A 289 2.67 -14.72 -11.93
N GLU A 290 3.45 -15.76 -11.72
CA GLU A 290 3.34 -16.65 -10.59
C GLU A 290 4.16 -16.11 -9.41
N LEU A 291 3.56 -16.04 -8.23
CA LEU A 291 4.24 -15.75 -6.98
C LEU A 291 4.63 -17.09 -6.34
N ASP A 292 5.93 -17.29 -6.18
CA ASP A 292 6.50 -18.52 -5.65
C ASP A 292 6.73 -18.40 -4.14
N ARG A 293 6.11 -19.30 -3.39
CA ARG A 293 6.26 -19.40 -1.94
C ARG A 293 7.68 -19.72 -1.51
N GLU A 294 8.32 -20.66 -2.18
CA GLU A 294 9.69 -21.08 -1.84
C GLU A 294 10.66 -19.90 -1.98
N ARG A 295 10.47 -19.07 -3.00
CA ARG A 295 11.25 -17.85 -3.19
C ARG A 295 11.11 -16.88 -2.02
N LEU A 296 9.89 -16.68 -1.52
CA LEU A 296 9.63 -15.84 -0.34
C LEU A 296 10.30 -16.40 0.93
N GLU A 297 10.16 -17.69 1.17
CA GLU A 297 10.74 -18.35 2.35
C GLU A 297 12.27 -18.31 2.30
N ASN A 298 12.86 -18.60 1.14
CA ASN A 298 14.31 -18.55 0.94
C ASN A 298 14.87 -17.14 1.11
N ALA A 299 14.19 -16.11 0.60
CA ALA A 299 14.58 -14.72 0.81
C ALA A 299 14.59 -14.35 2.30
N ARG A 300 13.54 -14.73 3.05
CA ARG A 300 13.44 -14.49 4.49
C ARG A 300 14.45 -15.25 5.34
N MET A 301 14.85 -16.44 4.91
CA MET A 301 15.90 -17.22 5.57
C MET A 301 17.30 -16.64 5.30
N SER A 302 17.59 -16.26 4.05
CA SER A 302 18.90 -15.75 3.65
C SER A 302 19.15 -14.31 4.11
N LEU A 303 18.11 -13.49 4.17
CA LEU A 303 18.17 -12.09 4.60
C LEU A 303 17.16 -11.83 5.73
N PRO A 304 17.49 -12.15 6.99
CA PRO A 304 16.53 -12.11 8.10
C PRO A 304 16.27 -10.66 8.60
N CYS A 305 15.91 -9.74 7.70
CA CYS A 305 15.67 -8.33 8.00
C CYS A 305 14.56 -8.10 9.04
N LEU A 306 13.58 -9.01 9.10
CA LEU A 306 12.45 -8.88 10.01
C LEU A 306 12.80 -9.32 11.44
N THR A 307 13.53 -10.44 11.60
CA THR A 307 13.93 -10.99 12.90
C THR A 307 15.18 -10.30 13.46
N GLY A 308 16.04 -9.73 12.61
CA GLY A 308 17.23 -8.96 13.01
C GLY A 308 16.94 -7.57 13.59
N ARG A 309 15.66 -7.14 13.65
CA ARG A 309 15.30 -5.83 14.19
C ARG A 309 15.57 -5.75 15.69
N ARG A 310 16.10 -4.60 16.11
CA ARG A 310 16.40 -4.29 17.52
C ARG A 310 15.16 -3.73 18.22
N GLN A 311 14.16 -4.61 18.48
CA GLN A 311 12.91 -4.24 19.15
C GLN A 311 13.12 -3.80 20.61
N ASP A 312 14.26 -4.13 21.17
CA ASP A 312 14.75 -3.66 22.47
C ASP A 312 15.18 -2.18 22.45
N VAL A 313 15.49 -1.63 21.25
CA VAL A 313 15.98 -0.25 21.08
C VAL A 313 14.88 0.65 20.50
N TYR A 314 14.13 0.15 19.53
CA TYR A 314 13.06 0.92 18.86
C TYR A 314 11.86 0.04 18.53
N GLN A 315 10.68 0.67 18.58
CA GLN A 315 9.41 0.03 18.23
C GLN A 315 8.60 0.93 17.32
N ILE A 316 7.84 0.32 16.42
CA ILE A 316 6.78 0.99 15.64
C ILE A 316 5.45 0.34 15.98
N SER A 317 4.43 1.16 16.15
CA SER A 317 3.08 0.70 16.49
C SER A 317 2.03 1.50 15.75
N GLY A 318 0.87 0.90 15.53
CA GLY A 318 -0.25 1.54 14.83
C GLY A 318 -1.54 0.77 15.03
N ARG A 319 -2.64 1.32 14.54
CA ARG A 319 -3.94 0.64 14.53
C ARG A 319 -4.01 -0.30 13.34
N ILE A 320 -4.02 -1.60 13.61
CA ILE A 320 -3.98 -2.64 12.59
C ILE A 320 -5.29 -3.43 12.63
N GLN A 321 -5.95 -3.48 11.48
CA GLN A 321 -7.13 -4.31 11.23
C GLN A 321 -6.73 -5.53 10.40
N LYS A 322 -7.14 -6.72 10.86
CA LYS A 322 -6.96 -7.98 10.13
C LYS A 322 -8.32 -8.52 9.70
N TYR A 323 -8.42 -8.96 8.46
CA TYR A 323 -9.64 -9.49 7.86
C TYR A 323 -9.45 -10.90 7.34
#